data_c036881f5438b7f941f2cc7fbe22cc61
#
_entry.id   c036881f5438b7f941f2cc7fbe22cc61
#
_cell.length_a   1.000
_cell.length_b   1.000
_cell.length_c   1.000
_cell.angle_alpha   90.00
_cell.angle_beta   90.00
_cell.angle_gamma   90.00
#
_symmetry.space_group_name_H-M   'P 1'
#
loop_
_entity.id
_entity.type
_entity.pdbx_description
1 polymer ?
#
loop_
_entity_poly.entity_id
_entity_poly.type
_entity_poly.pdbx_seq_one_letter_code
_entity_poly.pdbx_strand_id
1 'polypeptide(L)'
;MRKYLEIDLDRQKVSERELAGRELAEAGRYLIARTLVERNVAKMDPLAPENPLIFSVGPFAGTNFSNANRLSVGCKSPLTGGIKEANSGGTFGFAMGQLQ
;
A
#
# COMPACT_ATOMS: atom_id res chain seq x y z
N MET A 1 -6.44 -6.66 -14.19
CA MET A 1 -6.00 -5.27 -14.03
C MET A 1 -5.91 -4.87 -12.58
N ARG A 2 -4.86 -4.20 -12.21
CA ARG A 2 -4.65 -3.80 -10.82
C ARG A 2 -5.38 -2.50 -10.54
N LYS A 3 -5.90 -2.40 -9.32
CA LYS A 3 -6.61 -1.22 -8.87
C LYS A 3 -5.91 -0.61 -7.66
N TYR A 4 -6.00 0.69 -7.57
CA TYR A 4 -5.65 1.45 -6.38
C TYR A 4 -6.95 1.81 -5.68
N LEU A 5 -7.13 1.30 -4.48
CA LEU A 5 -8.34 1.51 -3.71
C LEU A 5 -8.02 2.48 -2.58
N GLU A 6 -8.69 3.61 -2.55
CA GLU A 6 -8.55 4.59 -1.48
C GLU A 6 -9.82 4.60 -0.64
N ILE A 7 -9.68 4.27 0.65
CA ILE A 7 -10.79 4.17 1.58
C ILE A 7 -10.66 5.31 2.58
N ASP A 8 -11.64 6.21 2.56
CA ASP A 8 -11.74 7.32 3.51
C ASP A 8 -12.72 6.93 4.60
N LEU A 9 -12.20 6.54 5.76
CA LEU A 9 -13.03 6.06 6.87
C LEU A 9 -13.82 7.19 7.53
N ASP A 10 -13.30 8.42 7.53
CA ASP A 10 -14.00 9.55 8.12
C ASP A 10 -15.26 9.91 7.35
N ARG A 11 -15.18 9.84 6.02
CA ARG A 11 -16.30 10.15 5.13
C ARG A 11 -17.04 8.92 4.67
N GLN A 12 -16.54 7.75 5.02
CA GLN A 12 -17.09 6.47 4.58
C GLN A 12 -17.21 6.38 3.06
N LYS A 13 -16.18 6.84 2.36
CA LYS A 13 -16.12 6.84 0.90
C LYS A 13 -14.98 5.96 0.41
N VAL A 14 -15.23 5.32 -0.73
CA VAL A 14 -14.24 4.48 -1.39
C VAL A 14 -14.09 5.00 -2.82
N SER A 15 -12.86 5.22 -3.25
CA SER A 15 -12.56 5.56 -4.62
C SER A 15 -11.60 4.56 -5.21
N GLU A 16 -11.72 4.34 -6.51
CA GLU A 16 -10.87 3.41 -7.24
C GLU A 16 -10.18 4.13 -8.39
N ARG A 17 -8.94 3.72 -8.65
CA ARG A 17 -8.28 4.09 -9.88
C ARG A 17 -7.45 2.91 -10.36
N GLU A 18 -7.33 2.80 -11.66
CA GLU A 18 -6.59 1.71 -12.28
C GLU A 18 -5.10 2.00 -12.25
N LEU A 19 -4.32 0.98 -11.90
CA LEU A 19 -2.87 1.05 -11.99
C LEU A 19 -2.42 0.43 -13.30
N ALA A 20 -1.61 1.16 -14.05
CA ALA A 20 -1.12 0.68 -15.34
C ALA A 20 0.31 1.14 -15.57
N GLY A 21 1.02 0.44 -16.43
CA GLY A 21 2.35 0.80 -16.85
C GLY A 21 3.33 0.87 -15.68
N ARG A 22 4.02 1.98 -15.58
CA ARG A 22 5.06 2.17 -14.57
C ARG A 22 4.53 2.10 -13.14
N GLU A 23 3.34 2.63 -12.90
CA GLU A 23 2.72 2.59 -11.57
C GLU A 23 2.51 1.15 -11.09
N LEU A 24 2.13 0.27 -12.01
CA LEU A 24 1.95 -1.14 -11.69
C LEU A 24 3.28 -1.80 -11.33
N ALA A 25 4.33 -1.49 -12.08
CA ALA A 25 5.67 -2.03 -11.83
C ALA A 25 6.26 -1.55 -10.50
N GLU A 26 5.86 -0.36 -10.06
CA GLU A 26 6.36 0.27 -8.84
C GLU A 26 5.47 0.02 -7.62
N ALA A 27 4.61 -0.97 -7.68
CA ALA A 27 3.76 -1.35 -6.54
C ALA A 27 4.60 -1.99 -5.42
N GLY A 28 3.95 -2.25 -4.28
CA GLY A 28 4.62 -2.83 -3.12
C GLY A 28 5.26 -1.76 -2.26
N ARG A 29 6.46 -2.05 -1.76
CA ARG A 29 7.18 -1.13 -0.86
C ARG A 29 7.42 0.24 -1.47
N TYR A 30 7.74 0.28 -2.75
CA TYR A 30 7.98 1.54 -3.43
C TYR A 30 6.73 2.43 -3.45
N LEU A 31 5.58 1.84 -3.72
CA LEU A 31 4.31 2.57 -3.72
C LEU A 31 4.05 3.19 -2.33
N ILE A 32 4.31 2.44 -1.28
CA ILE A 32 4.15 2.93 0.09
C ILE A 32 5.05 4.14 0.32
N ALA A 33 6.34 4.00 0.02
CA ALA A 33 7.30 5.07 0.24
C ALA A 33 6.94 6.32 -0.56
N ARG A 34 6.62 6.16 -1.83
CA ARG A 34 6.26 7.29 -2.70
C ARG A 34 5.00 8.00 -2.21
N THR A 35 3.98 7.25 -1.86
CA THR A 35 2.72 7.83 -1.38
C THR A 35 2.93 8.63 -0.11
N LEU A 36 3.70 8.09 0.83
CA LEU A 36 3.94 8.78 2.10
C LEU A 36 4.78 10.06 1.89
N VAL A 37 5.75 10.02 0.99
CA VAL A 37 6.52 11.22 0.66
C VAL A 37 5.65 12.28 -0.01
N GLU A 38 4.83 11.88 -0.97
CA GLU A 38 3.94 12.81 -1.68
C GLU A 38 2.92 13.46 -0.76
N ARG A 39 2.46 12.75 0.26
CA ARG A 39 1.52 13.28 1.25
C ARG A 39 2.19 14.06 2.36
N ASN A 40 3.51 14.21 2.29
CA ASN A 40 4.29 15.01 3.23
C ASN A 40 4.11 14.57 4.69
N VAL A 41 4.14 13.26 4.91
CA VAL A 41 3.89 12.70 6.25
C VAL A 41 4.99 13.06 7.26
N ALA A 42 6.13 13.57 6.80
CA ALA A 42 7.20 14.00 7.69
C ALA A 42 6.73 15.09 8.66
N LYS A 43 5.78 15.92 8.24
CA LYS A 43 5.22 17.01 9.06
C LYS A 43 3.86 16.67 9.66
N MET A 44 3.43 15.43 9.52
CA MET A 44 2.11 15.00 9.94
C MET A 44 2.19 14.36 11.33
N ASP A 45 1.16 14.61 12.16
CA ASP A 45 1.00 13.85 13.40
C ASP A 45 0.67 12.41 13.06
N PRO A 46 1.44 11.42 13.54
CA PRO A 46 1.17 10.02 13.20
C PRO A 46 -0.18 9.49 13.69
N LEU A 47 -0.79 10.15 14.66
CA LEU A 47 -2.12 9.79 15.15
C LEU A 47 -3.23 10.58 14.47
N ALA A 48 -2.89 11.45 13.54
CA ALA A 48 -3.87 12.24 12.80
C ALA A 48 -4.62 11.37 11.78
N PRO A 49 -5.87 11.72 11.44
CA PRO A 49 -6.64 10.97 10.46
C PRO A 49 -6.05 11.00 9.05
N GLU A 50 -5.16 11.95 8.76
CA GLU A 50 -4.49 12.05 7.46
C GLU A 50 -3.38 11.01 7.26
N ASN A 51 -2.92 10.35 8.33
CA ASN A 51 -1.89 9.32 8.21
C ASN A 51 -2.47 8.08 7.53
N PRO A 52 -2.08 7.77 6.29
CA PRO A 52 -2.66 6.62 5.60
C PRO A 52 -2.03 5.32 6.08
N LEU A 53 -2.84 4.28 6.15
CA LEU A 53 -2.37 2.91 6.29
C LEU A 53 -2.47 2.24 4.93
N ILE A 54 -1.35 1.83 4.38
CA ILE A 54 -1.25 1.37 3.01
C ILE A 54 -0.92 -0.12 2.99
N PHE A 55 -1.74 -0.89 2.26
CA PHE A 55 -1.50 -2.30 1.97
C PHE A 55 -1.17 -2.41 0.49
N SER A 56 -0.04 -3.01 0.15
CA SER A 56 0.35 -3.13 -1.25
C SER A 56 1.03 -4.46 -1.53
N VAL A 57 0.75 -4.99 -2.70
CA VAL A 57 1.41 -6.20 -3.21
C VAL A 57 2.07 -5.87 -4.55
N GLY A 58 3.06 -6.69 -4.93
CA GLY A 58 3.77 -6.50 -6.18
C GLY A 58 2.92 -6.86 -7.40
N PRO A 59 3.42 -6.54 -8.60
CA PRO A 59 2.65 -6.74 -9.83
C PRO A 59 2.39 -8.21 -10.17
N PHE A 60 3.19 -9.13 -9.65
CA PHE A 60 3.03 -10.57 -9.92
C PHE A 60 2.30 -11.31 -8.79
N ALA A 61 1.84 -10.60 -7.75
CA ALA A 61 1.07 -11.25 -6.69
C ALA A 61 -0.23 -11.81 -7.24
N GLY A 62 -0.61 -12.99 -6.76
CA GLY A 62 -1.80 -13.69 -7.23
C GLY A 62 -1.60 -14.48 -8.51
N THR A 63 -0.38 -14.55 -9.01
CA THR A 63 -0.03 -15.31 -10.22
C THR A 63 0.77 -16.55 -9.86
N ASN A 64 1.20 -17.29 -10.88
CA ASN A 64 2.05 -18.47 -10.71
C ASN A 64 3.53 -18.14 -10.52
N PHE A 65 3.88 -16.87 -10.50
CA PHE A 65 5.26 -16.45 -10.31
C PHE A 65 5.70 -16.76 -8.88
N SER A 66 6.82 -17.45 -8.75
CA SER A 66 7.32 -17.92 -7.46
C SER A 66 7.76 -16.74 -6.58
N ASN A 67 7.45 -16.82 -5.29
CA ASN A 67 7.87 -15.84 -4.28
C ASN A 67 7.39 -14.41 -4.54
N ALA A 68 6.25 -14.26 -5.21
CA ALA A 68 5.75 -12.95 -5.62
C ALA A 68 4.60 -12.43 -4.75
N ASN A 69 4.24 -13.14 -3.67
CA ASN A 69 3.00 -12.87 -2.93
C ASN A 69 3.23 -12.21 -1.58
N ARG A 70 4.30 -11.45 -1.45
CA ARG A 70 4.55 -10.74 -0.19
C ARG A 70 3.72 -9.47 -0.13
N LEU A 71 3.15 -9.24 1.05
CA LEU A 71 2.38 -8.05 1.36
C LEU A 71 3.30 -7.04 2.03
N SER A 72 3.19 -5.78 1.62
CA SER A 72 3.81 -4.66 2.32
C SER A 72 2.73 -3.81 2.95
N VAL A 73 2.93 -3.41 4.21
CA VAL A 73 2.02 -2.51 4.93
C VAL A 73 2.85 -1.37 5.49
N GLY A 74 2.39 -0.16 5.31
CA GLY A 74 3.17 0.98 5.76
C GLY A 74 2.34 2.20 6.15
N CYS A 75 2.91 3.00 7.02
CA CYS A 75 2.37 4.28 7.47
C CYS A 75 3.45 5.07 8.19
N LYS A 76 3.12 6.29 8.67
CA LYS A 76 4.00 6.99 9.58
C LYS A 76 3.88 6.38 10.97
N SER A 77 5.02 6.07 11.59
CA SER A 77 5.07 5.41 12.88
C SER A 77 4.98 6.42 14.03
N PRO A 78 4.04 6.25 14.97
CA PRO A 78 4.02 7.06 16.17
C PRO A 78 5.19 6.76 17.12
N LEU A 79 5.78 5.58 17.01
CA LEU A 79 6.91 5.17 17.85
C LEU A 79 8.20 5.87 17.43
N THR A 80 8.49 5.90 16.13
CA THR A 80 9.76 6.39 15.62
C THR A 80 9.70 7.77 14.99
N GLY A 81 8.51 8.24 14.62
CA GLY A 81 8.35 9.48 13.87
C GLY A 81 8.69 9.38 12.40
N GLY A 82 9.15 8.23 11.95
CA GLY A 82 9.46 7.99 10.55
C GLY A 82 8.44 7.08 9.88
N ILE A 83 8.77 6.61 8.71
CA ILE A 83 7.95 5.64 7.97
C ILE A 83 8.25 4.24 8.50
N LYS A 84 7.21 3.52 8.87
CA LYS A 84 7.32 2.10 9.21
C LYS A 84 6.71 1.28 8.09
N GLU A 85 7.47 0.32 7.63
CA GLU A 85 7.01 -0.64 6.63
C GLU A 85 7.25 -2.05 7.17
N ALA A 86 6.29 -2.92 6.96
CA ALA A 86 6.38 -4.31 7.37
C ALA A 86 6.01 -5.21 6.21
N ASN A 87 6.63 -6.37 6.15
CA ASN A 87 6.38 -7.36 5.11
C ASN A 87 5.84 -8.64 5.72
N SER A 88 4.95 -9.28 5.00
CA SER A 88 4.41 -10.57 5.40
C SER A 88 4.30 -11.48 4.19
N GLY A 89 4.77 -12.71 4.34
CA GLY A 89 4.48 -13.78 3.39
C GLY A 89 3.14 -14.43 3.70
N GLY A 90 2.74 -15.39 2.87
CA GLY A 90 1.53 -16.18 3.10
C GLY A 90 0.44 -15.86 2.10
N THR A 91 -0.79 -16.20 2.47
CA THR A 91 -1.91 -16.22 1.53
C THR A 91 -2.62 -14.87 1.37
N PHE A 92 -2.43 -13.94 2.31
CA PHE A 92 -3.12 -12.65 2.23
C PHE A 92 -2.70 -11.87 0.99
N GLY A 93 -1.38 -11.80 0.72
CA GLY A 93 -0.89 -11.11 -0.48
C GLY A 93 -1.35 -11.77 -1.76
N PHE A 94 -1.40 -13.10 -1.76
CA PHE A 94 -1.91 -13.85 -2.91
C PHE A 94 -3.38 -13.50 -3.20
N ALA A 95 -4.21 -13.54 -2.15
CA ALA A 95 -5.63 -13.24 -2.30
C ALA A 95 -5.85 -11.79 -2.74
N MET A 96 -5.12 -10.86 -2.15
CA MET A 96 -5.20 -9.45 -2.54
C MET A 96 -4.82 -9.25 -4.00
N GLY A 97 -3.78 -9.94 -4.47
CA GLY A 97 -3.37 -9.88 -5.87
C GLY A 97 -4.43 -10.42 -6.82
N GLN A 98 -5.15 -11.48 -6.40
CA GLN A 98 -6.21 -12.05 -7.23
C GLN A 98 -7.46 -11.19 -7.33
N LEU A 99 -7.71 -10.37 -6.32
CA LEU A 99 -8.85 -9.45 -6.36
C LEU A 99 -8.63 -8.28 -7.32
N GLN A 100 -7.38 -8.01 -7.62
CA GLN A 100 -6.98 -6.94 -8.55
C GLN A 100 -7.56 -5.60 -8.12
#